data_fd5da0b795e41af333a4c70f607260e3
#
_entry.id   fd5da0b795e41af333a4c70f607260e3
#
_cell.length_a   1.000
_cell.length_b   1.000
_cell.length_c   1.000
_cell.angle_alpha   90.00
_cell.angle_beta   90.00
_cell.angle_gamma   90.00
#
_symmetry.space_group_name_H-M   'P 1'
#
loop_
_entity.id
_entity.type
_entity.pdbx_description
1 polymer ?
#
loop_
_entity_poly.entity_id
_entity_poly.type
_entity_poly.pdbx_seq_one_letter_code
_entity_poly.pdbx_strand_id
1 'polypeptide(L)'
;MGNPVGWFEIYVQDMGRARKFYEALFDTKLQKLDAPTGELEMWSWPGEQGAYGTPGALVKMKDAPSGGLGTLVYFMCDDCAVQEAKVPKLGGKIHRKKMGIGEYGFITLAVDTEGNTIGLHSMK
;
A
#
# COMPACT_ATOMS: atom_id res chain seq x y z
N MET A 1 5.94 14.68 13.82
CA MET A 1 5.44 13.71 12.83
C MET A 1 4.69 14.45 11.73
N GLY A 2 4.96 14.16 10.48
CA GLY A 2 4.22 14.74 9.37
C GLY A 2 2.87 14.07 9.16
N ASN A 3 2.38 14.11 7.94
CA ASN A 3 1.13 13.44 7.58
C ASN A 3 1.30 11.92 7.75
N PRO A 4 0.28 11.22 8.27
CA PRO A 4 0.46 9.81 8.63
C PRO A 4 0.53 8.85 7.44
N VAL A 5 -0.12 9.19 6.31
CA VAL A 5 -0.19 8.28 5.16
C VAL A 5 0.95 8.57 4.20
N GLY A 6 1.72 7.53 3.88
CA GLY A 6 2.85 7.65 2.96
C GLY A 6 2.69 6.86 1.66
N TRP A 7 1.61 6.10 1.53
CA TRP A 7 1.38 5.27 0.33
C TRP A 7 -0.05 4.73 0.36
N PHE A 8 -0.63 4.50 -0.81
CA PHE A 8 -1.90 3.80 -0.92
C PHE A 8 -1.84 2.81 -2.07
N GLU A 9 -2.71 1.81 -2.03
CA GLU A 9 -2.85 0.84 -3.11
C GLU A 9 -4.32 0.63 -3.41
N ILE A 10 -4.63 0.55 -4.69
CA ILE A 10 -5.97 0.22 -5.17
C ILE A 10 -5.86 -1.10 -5.94
N TYR A 11 -6.52 -2.13 -5.46
CA TYR A 11 -6.45 -3.46 -6.05
C TYR A 11 -7.41 -3.57 -7.22
N VAL A 12 -6.93 -4.13 -8.32
CA VAL A 12 -7.66 -4.18 -9.58
C VAL A 12 -7.61 -5.61 -10.14
N GLN A 13 -8.58 -5.94 -10.99
CA GLN A 13 -8.66 -7.26 -11.62
C GLN A 13 -8.11 -7.24 -13.05
N ASP A 14 -8.24 -6.13 -13.74
CA ASP A 14 -7.75 -5.96 -15.11
C ASP A 14 -6.90 -4.69 -15.13
N MET A 15 -5.58 -4.86 -15.13
CA MET A 15 -4.66 -3.73 -15.02
C MET A 15 -4.76 -2.79 -16.24
N GLY A 16 -4.91 -3.34 -17.44
CA GLY A 16 -5.02 -2.51 -18.64
C GLY A 16 -6.27 -1.62 -18.60
N ARG A 17 -7.39 -2.19 -18.17
CA ARG A 17 -8.65 -1.45 -18.06
C ARG A 17 -8.56 -0.41 -16.95
N ALA A 18 -7.99 -0.76 -15.80
CA ALA A 18 -7.86 0.16 -14.69
C ALA A 18 -6.93 1.32 -15.02
N ARG A 19 -5.79 1.05 -15.66
CA ARG A 19 -4.86 2.09 -16.09
C ARG A 19 -5.54 3.07 -17.04
N LYS A 20 -6.28 2.56 -18.01
CA LYS A 20 -6.98 3.39 -18.97
C LYS A 20 -7.93 4.36 -18.28
N PHE A 21 -8.67 3.85 -17.31
CA PHE A 21 -9.60 4.66 -16.54
C PHE A 21 -8.89 5.77 -15.77
N TYR A 22 -7.88 5.41 -14.99
CA TYR A 22 -7.20 6.38 -14.12
C TYR A 22 -6.31 7.35 -14.90
N GLU A 23 -5.64 6.87 -15.94
CA GLU A 23 -4.80 7.74 -16.77
C GLU A 23 -5.64 8.79 -17.50
N ALA A 24 -6.81 8.41 -17.96
CA ALA A 24 -7.73 9.36 -18.62
C ALA A 24 -8.35 10.31 -17.61
N LEU A 25 -8.78 9.79 -16.46
CA LEU A 25 -9.46 10.58 -15.44
C LEU A 25 -8.59 11.72 -14.92
N PHE A 26 -7.32 11.47 -14.73
CA PHE A 26 -6.40 12.43 -14.14
C PHE A 26 -5.37 12.99 -15.13
N ASP A 27 -5.51 12.64 -16.41
CA ASP A 27 -4.63 13.12 -17.48
C ASP A 27 -3.14 12.91 -17.12
N THR A 28 -2.80 11.67 -16.82
CA THR A 28 -1.46 11.29 -16.40
C THR A 28 -1.09 9.93 -16.96
N LYS A 29 0.16 9.54 -16.82
CA LYS A 29 0.65 8.22 -17.19
C LYS A 29 1.18 7.51 -15.95
N LEU A 30 0.71 6.31 -15.72
CA LEU A 30 1.22 5.46 -14.63
C LEU A 30 2.53 4.80 -15.09
N GLN A 31 3.38 4.50 -14.12
CA GLN A 31 4.68 3.89 -14.35
C GLN A 31 4.72 2.51 -13.71
N LYS A 32 5.19 1.52 -14.46
CA LYS A 32 5.32 0.17 -13.91
C LYS A 32 6.44 0.14 -12.88
N LEU A 33 6.15 -0.43 -11.72
CA LEU A 33 7.13 -0.64 -10.67
C LEU A 33 7.62 -2.09 -10.70
N ASP A 34 8.88 -2.28 -10.28
CA ASP A 34 9.38 -3.62 -10.01
C ASP A 34 8.71 -4.12 -8.72
N ALA A 35 7.89 -5.15 -8.86
CA ALA A 35 7.17 -5.68 -7.71
C ALA A 35 8.13 -6.45 -6.80
N PRO A 36 7.89 -6.42 -5.46
CA PRO A 36 8.73 -7.16 -4.51
C PRO A 36 8.73 -8.67 -4.77
N THR A 37 7.65 -9.19 -5.34
CA THR A 37 7.54 -10.61 -5.73
C THR A 37 7.00 -10.70 -7.15
N GLY A 38 7.21 -11.83 -7.83
CA GLY A 38 6.69 -12.04 -9.17
C GLY A 38 5.19 -12.22 -9.26
N GLU A 39 4.50 -12.25 -8.13
CA GLU A 39 3.05 -12.46 -8.08
C GLU A 39 2.26 -11.15 -8.15
N LEU A 40 2.95 -10.02 -8.13
CA LEU A 40 2.33 -8.70 -8.16
C LEU A 40 2.61 -8.01 -9.48
N GLU A 41 1.62 -7.26 -9.96
CA GLU A 41 1.84 -6.26 -11.00
C GLU A 41 1.42 -4.92 -10.40
N MET A 42 2.33 -3.93 -10.43
CA MET A 42 2.11 -2.63 -9.81
C MET A 42 2.39 -1.52 -10.81
N TRP A 43 1.49 -0.55 -10.88
CA TRP A 43 1.66 0.66 -11.67
C TRP A 43 1.38 1.86 -10.80
N SER A 44 2.38 2.72 -10.64
CA SER A 44 2.31 3.84 -9.71
C SER A 44 2.06 5.16 -10.43
N TRP A 45 1.35 6.06 -9.73
CA TRP A 45 1.34 7.46 -10.15
C TRP A 45 2.75 8.01 -10.05
N PRO A 46 3.14 8.93 -10.97
CA PRO A 46 4.42 9.61 -10.81
C PRO A 46 4.36 10.46 -9.55
N GLY A 47 5.26 10.17 -8.61
CA GLY A 47 5.35 10.89 -7.36
C GLY A 47 6.50 11.87 -7.40
N GLU A 48 6.39 12.93 -6.63
CA GLU A 48 7.43 13.92 -6.49
C GLU A 48 7.75 14.08 -5.01
N GLN A 49 9.00 13.80 -4.65
CA GLN A 49 9.43 13.89 -3.26
C GLN A 49 9.30 15.33 -2.77
N GLY A 50 8.71 15.49 -1.60
CA GLY A 50 8.47 16.81 -1.02
C GLY A 50 7.20 17.50 -1.48
N ALA A 51 6.49 16.95 -2.47
CA ALA A 51 5.21 17.49 -2.89
C ALA A 51 4.11 17.15 -1.89
N TYR A 52 3.04 17.92 -1.91
CA TYR A 52 1.87 17.66 -1.08
C TYR A 52 1.22 16.34 -1.48
N GLY A 53 0.79 15.58 -0.48
CA GLY A 53 0.13 14.31 -0.70
C GLY A 53 1.10 13.15 -0.76
N THR A 54 0.64 12.02 -1.27
CA THR A 54 1.44 10.80 -1.39
C THR A 54 1.18 10.15 -2.74
N PRO A 55 2.20 9.52 -3.34
CA PRO A 55 1.96 8.64 -4.48
C PRO A 55 1.37 7.33 -4.01
N GLY A 56 0.88 6.56 -4.95
CA GLY A 56 0.33 5.23 -4.70
C GLY A 56 0.30 4.44 -5.99
N ALA A 57 -0.30 3.26 -5.96
CA ALA A 57 -0.27 2.36 -7.10
C ALA A 57 -1.57 1.61 -7.29
N LEU A 58 -1.83 1.25 -8.55
CA LEU A 58 -2.77 0.20 -8.87
C LEU A 58 -2.01 -1.12 -8.74
N VAL A 59 -2.63 -2.10 -8.10
CA VAL A 59 -2.01 -3.40 -7.83
C VAL A 59 -2.91 -4.52 -8.31
N LYS A 60 -2.35 -5.44 -9.10
CA LYS A 60 -3.01 -6.69 -9.43
C LYS A 60 -2.25 -7.81 -8.75
N MET A 61 -2.94 -8.55 -7.92
CA MET A 61 -2.37 -9.67 -7.19
C MET A 61 -3.40 -10.80 -7.17
N LYS A 62 -2.91 -12.02 -7.34
CA LYS A 62 -3.77 -13.20 -7.28
C LYS A 62 -4.50 -13.25 -5.94
N ASP A 63 -5.80 -13.51 -5.99
CA ASP A 63 -6.67 -13.66 -4.82
C ASP A 63 -6.85 -12.38 -3.99
N ALA A 64 -6.46 -11.22 -4.54
CA ALA A 64 -6.75 -9.93 -3.91
C ALA A 64 -7.97 -9.31 -4.57
N PRO A 65 -9.08 -9.14 -3.83
CA PRO A 65 -10.30 -8.63 -4.42
C PRO A 65 -10.23 -7.13 -4.70
N SER A 66 -11.03 -6.69 -5.65
CA SER A 66 -11.32 -5.27 -5.87
C SER A 66 -12.73 -4.97 -5.34
N GLY A 67 -13.11 -3.70 -5.43
CA GLY A 67 -14.41 -3.27 -4.90
C GLY A 67 -14.28 -2.75 -3.48
N GLY A 68 -15.25 -3.01 -2.62
CA GLY A 68 -15.33 -2.41 -1.28
C GLY A 68 -14.10 -2.58 -0.40
N LEU A 69 -13.36 -3.68 -0.56
CA LEU A 69 -12.17 -3.98 0.26
C LEU A 69 -10.88 -3.85 -0.54
N GLY A 70 -10.94 -3.25 -1.71
CA GLY A 70 -9.81 -3.20 -2.64
C GLY A 70 -8.88 -2.00 -2.48
N THR A 71 -8.91 -1.33 -1.33
CA THR A 71 -8.03 -0.18 -1.08
C THR A 71 -7.29 -0.37 0.23
N LEU A 72 -5.98 -0.16 0.19
CA LEU A 72 -5.09 -0.34 1.34
C LEU A 72 -4.30 0.94 1.57
N VAL A 73 -4.34 1.44 2.79
CA VAL A 73 -3.64 2.65 3.21
C VAL A 73 -2.43 2.24 4.04
N TYR A 74 -1.24 2.75 3.70
CA TYR A 74 -0.03 2.53 4.47
C TYR A 74 0.30 3.74 5.33
N PHE A 75 0.44 3.50 6.62
CA PHE A 75 0.89 4.51 7.57
C PHE A 75 2.41 4.47 7.70
N MET A 76 3.04 5.63 7.76
CA MET A 76 4.48 5.73 7.89
C MET A 76 4.88 5.57 9.35
N CYS A 77 5.90 4.75 9.60
CA CYS A 77 6.44 4.50 10.93
C CYS A 77 7.97 4.65 10.89
N ASP A 78 8.57 4.95 12.03
CA ASP A 78 10.04 4.91 12.12
C ASP A 78 10.54 3.47 12.02
N ASP A 79 9.87 2.56 12.73
CA ASP A 79 10.15 1.13 12.69
C ASP A 79 8.80 0.42 12.87
N CYS A 80 8.30 -0.21 11.83
CA CYS A 80 6.95 -0.80 11.89
C CYS A 80 6.83 -1.94 12.90
N ALA A 81 7.97 -2.53 13.36
CA ALA A 81 7.92 -3.53 14.41
C ALA A 81 7.37 -2.97 15.73
N VAL A 82 7.58 -1.68 15.99
CA VAL A 82 7.06 -1.03 17.19
C VAL A 82 5.54 -1.00 17.16
N GLN A 83 4.96 -0.52 16.05
CA GLN A 83 3.50 -0.51 15.90
C GLN A 83 2.93 -1.92 15.82
N GLU A 84 3.62 -2.83 15.15
CA GLU A 84 3.20 -4.22 15.07
C GLU A 84 2.99 -4.81 16.47
N ALA A 85 3.93 -4.56 17.39
CA ALA A 85 3.82 -5.07 18.76
C ALA A 85 2.63 -4.49 19.51
N LYS A 86 2.21 -3.28 19.17
CA LYS A 86 1.08 -2.61 19.84
C LYS A 86 -0.28 -3.08 19.35
N VAL A 87 -0.38 -3.52 18.10
CA VAL A 87 -1.68 -3.84 17.48
C VAL A 87 -2.50 -4.84 18.29
N PRO A 88 -1.97 -6.02 18.70
CA PRO A 88 -2.78 -6.95 19.47
C PRO A 88 -3.21 -6.39 20.83
N LYS A 89 -2.35 -5.60 21.46
CA LYS A 89 -2.64 -5.00 22.77
C LYS A 89 -3.77 -3.99 22.71
N LEU A 90 -3.99 -3.41 21.53
CA LEU A 90 -4.99 -2.38 21.31
C LEU A 90 -6.28 -2.93 20.69
N GLY A 91 -6.39 -4.25 20.57
CA GLY A 91 -7.60 -4.90 20.09
C GLY A 91 -7.61 -5.24 18.61
N GLY A 92 -6.51 -4.99 17.92
CA GLY A 92 -6.37 -5.38 16.52
C GLY A 92 -5.73 -6.75 16.36
N LYS A 93 -5.39 -7.10 15.13
CA LYS A 93 -4.75 -8.36 14.77
C LYS A 93 -3.63 -8.11 13.79
N ILE A 94 -2.61 -8.96 13.80
CA ILE A 94 -1.56 -8.94 12.79
C ILE A 94 -1.98 -9.88 11.66
N HIS A 95 -2.12 -9.34 10.46
CA HIS A 95 -2.40 -10.11 9.27
C HIS A 95 -1.11 -10.67 8.66
N ARG A 96 -0.06 -9.84 8.62
CA ARG A 96 1.26 -10.25 8.14
C ARG A 96 2.32 -9.54 8.96
N LYS A 97 3.21 -10.31 9.58
CA LYS A 97 4.31 -9.77 10.37
C LYS A 97 5.30 -9.01 9.49
N LYS A 98 6.08 -8.15 10.12
CA LYS A 98 7.09 -7.33 9.45
C LYS A 98 7.90 -8.16 8.47
N MET A 99 7.98 -7.68 7.23
CA MET A 99 8.76 -8.32 6.18
C MET A 99 9.44 -7.28 5.31
N GLY A 100 10.58 -7.66 4.76
CA GLY A 100 11.30 -6.80 3.83
C GLY A 100 10.65 -6.80 2.45
N ILE A 101 10.66 -5.64 1.81
CA ILE A 101 10.14 -5.46 0.45
C ILE A 101 11.22 -4.85 -0.45
N GLY A 102 12.47 -5.28 -0.28
CA GLY A 102 13.59 -4.83 -1.08
C GLY A 102 13.97 -3.39 -0.77
N GLU A 103 14.25 -2.63 -1.80
CA GLU A 103 14.68 -1.25 -1.66
C GLU A 103 13.61 -0.34 -1.03
N TYR A 104 12.37 -0.80 -0.99
CA TYR A 104 11.25 -0.01 -0.45
C TYR A 104 11.12 -0.12 1.06
N GLY A 105 11.97 -0.90 1.73
CA GLY A 105 11.97 -1.01 3.18
C GLY A 105 11.22 -2.21 3.73
N PHE A 106 10.33 -1.98 4.69
CA PHE A 106 9.62 -3.04 5.41
C PHE A 106 8.16 -2.70 5.55
N ILE A 107 7.33 -3.73 5.58
CA ILE A 107 5.89 -3.56 5.82
C ILE A 107 5.39 -4.55 6.86
N THR A 108 4.32 -4.16 7.54
CA THR A 108 3.47 -5.02 8.35
C THR A 108 2.05 -4.79 7.89
N LEU A 109 1.25 -5.84 7.80
CA LEU A 109 -0.19 -5.71 7.53
C LEU A 109 -0.95 -6.06 8.80
N ALA A 110 -1.89 -5.21 9.15
CA ALA A 110 -2.68 -5.36 10.37
C ALA A 110 -4.15 -5.17 10.08
N VAL A 111 -4.99 -5.68 10.97
CA VAL A 111 -6.43 -5.46 10.96
C VAL A 111 -6.77 -4.63 12.19
N ASP A 112 -7.46 -3.52 11.99
CA ASP A 112 -7.84 -2.64 13.09
C ASP A 112 -9.05 -3.20 13.87
N THR A 113 -9.54 -2.46 14.88
CA THR A 113 -10.67 -2.89 15.71
C THR A 113 -11.98 -2.93 14.94
N GLU A 114 -12.05 -2.32 13.77
CA GLU A 114 -13.25 -2.23 12.95
C GLU A 114 -13.22 -3.19 11.75
N GLY A 115 -12.21 -4.06 11.69
CA GLY A 115 -12.08 -5.04 10.62
C GLY A 115 -11.42 -4.53 9.35
N ASN A 116 -10.83 -3.34 9.38
CA ASN A 116 -10.14 -2.79 8.22
C ASN A 116 -8.69 -3.27 8.18
N THR A 117 -8.24 -3.68 6.99
CA THR A 117 -6.82 -3.99 6.79
C THR A 117 -6.07 -2.70 6.49
N ILE A 118 -4.99 -2.51 7.22
CA ILE A 118 -4.10 -1.35 7.04
C ILE A 118 -2.67 -1.83 6.89
N GLY A 119 -1.84 -0.99 6.30
CA GLY A 119 -0.41 -1.23 6.17
C GLY A 119 0.39 -0.32 7.09
N LEU A 120 1.51 -0.83 7.58
CA LEU A 120 2.51 -0.05 8.32
C LEU A 120 3.80 -0.16 7.51
N HIS A 121 4.48 0.96 7.31
CA HIS A 121 5.68 0.99 6.48
C HIS A 121 6.80 1.71 7.20
N SER A 122 8.01 1.16 7.09
CA SER A 122 9.21 1.80 7.60
C SER A 122 10.40 1.43 6.73
N MET A 123 11.47 2.24 6.84
CA MET A 123 12.71 1.96 6.10
C MET A 123 13.70 1.12 6.91
N LYS A 124 13.39 0.86 8.17
CA LYS A 124 14.24 -0.01 8.98
C LYS A 124 13.41 -0.98 9.81
#